data_511a147c2c32045b421516505d7ebc57
#
_entry.id   511a147c2c32045b421516505d7ebc57
#
_cell.length_a   1.000
_cell.length_b   1.000
_cell.length_c   1.000
_cell.angle_alpha   90.00
_cell.angle_beta   90.00
_cell.angle_gamma   90.00
#
_symmetry.space_group_name_H-M   'P 1'
#
loop_
_entity.id
_entity.type
_entity.pdbx_description
1 polymer ?
#
loop_
_entity_poly.entity_id
_entity_poly.type
_entity_poly.pdbx_seq_one_letter_code
_entity_poly.pdbx_strand_id
1 'polypeptide(L)'
;MSALVPRVVAYLVNRVRVNRVQQRIREGALVIVKRRRAGGQIGVWFVNRFLALAHSGICMFVSADEWIAWELHCAQLLYPERPGAKAGPGPVLTMPKVDGTSLRTLLDRDHMDVEKAIILAARELRRVHQLQCSYYNAAWSHGDLHLDNIVCDLDAERAVLIDFDIHHDFRMGQTHRHGDDVKVVVLELLGQSNDRWSQLATAFINQYGEGDVLSELRRQLVVPRGFARLLWYSRTNGSSIRRIEPRLQRLREIIQARN
;
A
#
# COMPACT_ATOMS: atom_id res chain seq x y z
N MET A 1 -6.83 -1.18 27.23
CA MET A 1 -5.71 -1.96 26.62
C MET A 1 -4.52 -1.02 26.56
N SER A 2 -3.43 -1.39 27.21
CA SER A 2 -2.25 -0.53 27.40
C SER A 2 -1.60 -0.18 26.05
N ALA A 3 -0.96 0.99 25.99
CA ALA A 3 -0.19 1.48 24.83
C ALA A 3 1.00 0.55 24.42
N LEU A 4 1.23 -0.52 25.16
CA LEU A 4 2.29 -1.50 24.94
C LEU A 4 2.00 -2.44 23.77
N VAL A 5 0.76 -2.90 23.62
CA VAL A 5 0.37 -3.87 22.57
C VAL A 5 0.61 -3.33 21.15
N PRO A 6 0.26 -2.06 20.85
CA PRO A 6 0.49 -1.48 19.53
C PRO A 6 1.97 -1.33 19.19
N ARG A 7 2.79 -0.95 20.19
CA ARG A 7 4.26 -0.81 20.01
C ARG A 7 4.92 -2.17 19.77
N VAL A 8 4.45 -3.21 20.43
CA VAL A 8 4.97 -4.57 20.24
C VAL A 8 4.58 -5.12 18.87
N VAL A 9 3.36 -4.86 18.39
CA VAL A 9 2.92 -5.29 17.05
C VAL A 9 3.66 -4.53 15.95
N ALA A 10 3.77 -3.21 16.03
CA ALA A 10 4.58 -2.40 15.12
C ALA A 10 6.05 -2.85 15.14
N TYR A 11 6.59 -3.18 16.31
CA TYR A 11 7.95 -3.72 16.47
C TYR A 11 8.09 -5.09 15.82
N LEU A 12 7.11 -6.00 15.99
CA LEU A 12 7.12 -7.34 15.38
C LEU A 12 6.95 -7.26 13.86
N VAL A 13 6.02 -6.47 13.36
CA VAL A 13 5.82 -6.25 11.90
C VAL A 13 7.08 -5.65 11.28
N ASN A 14 7.70 -4.66 11.93
CA ASN A 14 8.97 -4.07 11.45
C ASN A 14 10.17 -5.02 11.60
N ARG A 15 10.16 -5.97 12.53
CA ARG A 15 11.25 -6.91 12.75
C ARG A 15 11.16 -8.14 11.85
N VAL A 16 9.98 -8.52 11.38
CA VAL A 16 9.78 -9.55 10.35
C VAL A 16 10.02 -8.94 8.95
N ARG A 17 11.10 -8.16 8.79
CA ARG A 17 11.57 -7.79 7.46
C ARG A 17 12.06 -9.06 6.75
N VAL A 18 11.15 -9.67 6.01
CA VAL A 18 11.41 -10.86 5.20
C VAL A 18 12.48 -10.57 4.15
N ASN A 19 12.48 -9.36 3.61
CA ASN A 19 13.42 -8.89 2.61
C ASN A 19 14.38 -7.83 3.19
N ARG A 20 15.64 -7.90 2.76
CA ARG A 20 16.62 -6.83 2.98
C ARG A 20 16.63 -5.93 1.75
N VAL A 21 16.38 -4.65 1.94
CA VAL A 21 16.39 -3.63 0.89
C VAL A 21 17.64 -2.78 1.04
N GLN A 22 18.36 -2.54 -0.05
CA GLN A 22 19.57 -1.72 -0.10
C GLN A 22 19.55 -0.84 -1.35
N GLN A 23 20.01 0.40 -1.21
CA GLN A 23 20.34 1.24 -2.37
C GLN A 23 21.77 0.96 -2.80
N ARG A 24 22.01 0.84 -4.10
CA ARG A 24 23.33 0.65 -4.69
C ARG A 24 23.47 1.43 -5.98
N ILE A 25 24.69 1.79 -6.34
CA ILE A 25 25.01 2.32 -7.67
C ILE A 25 25.47 1.15 -8.53
N ARG A 26 24.84 0.98 -9.70
CA ARG A 26 25.26 0.00 -10.71
C ARG A 26 25.26 0.71 -12.08
N GLU A 27 26.36 0.59 -12.79
CA GLU A 27 26.49 1.20 -14.14
C GLU A 27 26.15 2.70 -14.15
N GLY A 28 26.52 3.43 -13.07
CA GLY A 28 26.24 4.85 -12.90
C GLY A 28 24.81 5.20 -12.48
N ALA A 29 23.89 4.23 -12.42
CA ALA A 29 22.51 4.45 -12.02
C ALA A 29 22.23 3.95 -10.58
N LEU A 30 21.35 4.65 -9.87
CA LEU A 30 20.91 4.26 -8.55
C LEU A 30 19.84 3.16 -8.67
N VAL A 31 20.08 2.03 -8.00
CA VAL A 31 19.17 0.88 -8.02
C VAL A 31 18.79 0.46 -6.60
N ILE A 32 17.62 -0.12 -6.47
CA ILE A 32 17.15 -0.80 -5.27
C ILE A 32 17.43 -2.29 -5.44
N VAL A 33 18.12 -2.88 -4.47
CA VAL A 33 18.39 -4.31 -4.41
C VAL A 33 17.58 -4.89 -3.25
N LYS A 34 16.59 -5.72 -3.56
CA LYS A 34 15.83 -6.51 -2.58
C LYS A 34 16.41 -7.92 -2.53
N ARG A 35 16.67 -8.44 -1.32
CA ARG A 35 17.14 -9.80 -1.10
C ARG A 35 16.28 -10.47 -0.04
N ARG A 36 15.71 -11.62 -0.33
CA ARG A 36 15.06 -12.44 0.69
C ARG A 36 16.10 -13.00 1.66
N ARG A 37 15.81 -12.89 2.95
CA ARG A 37 16.73 -13.40 4.00
C ARG A 37 16.71 -14.92 4.03
N ALA A 38 17.83 -15.54 4.44
CA ALA A 38 17.86 -16.96 4.77
C ALA A 38 16.80 -17.24 5.87
N GLY A 39 15.99 -18.28 5.68
CA GLY A 39 14.85 -18.56 6.58
C GLY A 39 13.64 -17.65 6.38
N GLY A 40 13.67 -16.70 5.42
CA GLY A 40 12.54 -15.79 5.13
C GLY A 40 11.24 -16.51 4.82
N GLN A 41 11.28 -17.72 4.27
CA GLN A 41 10.09 -18.55 4.02
C GLN A 41 9.30 -18.83 5.31
N ILE A 42 10.00 -19.14 6.41
CA ILE A 42 9.37 -19.36 7.72
C ILE A 42 8.69 -18.07 8.20
N GLY A 43 9.38 -16.94 8.05
CA GLY A 43 8.82 -15.62 8.38
C GLY A 43 7.55 -15.33 7.57
N VAL A 44 7.57 -15.57 6.26
CA VAL A 44 6.40 -15.41 5.37
C VAL A 44 5.26 -16.32 5.82
N TRP A 45 5.55 -17.59 6.17
CA TRP A 45 4.52 -18.52 6.65
C TRP A 45 3.80 -17.97 7.89
N PHE A 46 4.54 -17.45 8.88
CA PHE A 46 3.96 -16.83 10.07
C PHE A 46 3.15 -15.58 9.74
N VAL A 47 3.66 -14.70 8.87
CA VAL A 47 2.93 -13.51 8.40
C VAL A 47 1.63 -13.93 7.71
N ASN A 48 1.67 -14.87 6.79
CA ASN A 48 0.46 -15.34 6.10
C ASN A 48 -0.56 -15.97 7.06
N ARG A 49 -0.12 -16.70 8.10
CA ARG A 49 -1.01 -17.21 9.16
C ARG A 49 -1.67 -16.08 9.94
N PHE A 50 -0.93 -15.04 10.29
CA PHE A 50 -1.47 -13.86 10.94
C PHE A 50 -2.47 -13.12 10.03
N LEU A 51 -2.13 -12.88 8.77
CA LEU A 51 -2.99 -12.22 7.79
C LEU A 51 -4.29 -13.01 7.55
N ALA A 52 -4.21 -14.35 7.51
CA ALA A 52 -5.37 -15.21 7.41
C ALA A 52 -6.28 -15.12 8.64
N LEU A 53 -5.70 -15.15 9.87
CA LEU A 53 -6.45 -14.98 11.12
C LEU A 53 -7.07 -13.57 11.23
N ALA A 54 -6.45 -12.57 10.62
CA ALA A 54 -6.98 -11.22 10.53
C ALA A 54 -8.05 -11.06 9.44
N HIS A 55 -8.34 -12.12 8.66
CA HIS A 55 -9.24 -12.06 7.50
C HIS A 55 -8.93 -10.88 6.58
N SER A 56 -7.63 -10.61 6.39
CA SER A 56 -7.18 -9.40 5.70
C SER A 56 -7.35 -9.47 4.18
N GLY A 57 -7.44 -10.68 3.63
CA GLY A 57 -7.52 -10.91 2.18
C GLY A 57 -6.22 -10.64 1.43
N ILE A 58 -5.10 -10.44 2.14
CA ILE A 58 -3.78 -10.24 1.56
C ILE A 58 -2.82 -11.35 2.01
N CYS A 59 -1.77 -11.58 1.21
CA CYS A 59 -0.75 -12.60 1.48
C CYS A 59 0.58 -12.26 0.79
N MET A 60 1.61 -13.05 1.10
CA MET A 60 2.94 -12.97 0.51
C MET A 60 3.28 -14.31 -0.15
N PHE A 61 4.03 -14.30 -1.24
CA PHE A 61 4.59 -15.54 -1.81
C PHE A 61 5.61 -16.17 -0.85
N VAL A 62 5.44 -17.45 -0.55
CA VAL A 62 6.37 -18.21 0.29
C VAL A 62 7.64 -18.51 -0.50
N SER A 63 7.50 -18.93 -1.77
CA SER A 63 8.63 -19.14 -2.69
C SER A 63 9.30 -17.81 -3.04
N ALA A 64 10.64 -17.81 -3.05
CA ALA A 64 11.42 -16.66 -3.48
C ALA A 64 11.29 -16.42 -4.99
N ASP A 65 11.18 -17.50 -5.77
CA ASP A 65 11.08 -17.41 -7.23
C ASP A 65 9.71 -16.85 -7.65
N GLU A 66 8.64 -17.29 -6.99
CA GLU A 66 7.29 -16.71 -7.21
C GLU A 66 7.24 -15.23 -6.81
N TRP A 67 7.87 -14.86 -5.69
CA TRP A 67 7.96 -13.47 -5.28
C TRP A 67 8.71 -12.61 -6.32
N ILE A 68 9.88 -13.09 -6.81
CA ILE A 68 10.65 -12.38 -7.85
C ILE A 68 9.82 -12.27 -9.14
N ALA A 69 9.18 -13.36 -9.58
CA ALA A 69 8.33 -13.37 -10.77
C ALA A 69 7.19 -12.36 -10.67
N TRP A 70 6.54 -12.30 -9.51
CA TRP A 70 5.46 -11.34 -9.25
C TRP A 70 5.95 -9.87 -9.27
N GLU A 71 7.05 -9.56 -8.57
CA GLU A 71 7.62 -8.21 -8.56
C GLU A 71 8.04 -7.74 -9.97
N LEU A 72 8.65 -8.64 -10.75
CA LEU A 72 9.02 -8.36 -12.15
C LEU A 72 7.79 -8.17 -13.02
N HIS A 73 6.76 -9.01 -12.85
CA HIS A 73 5.49 -8.87 -13.55
C HIS A 73 4.84 -7.52 -13.24
N CYS A 74 4.76 -7.12 -11.96
CA CYS A 74 4.23 -5.83 -11.58
C CYS A 74 5.02 -4.68 -12.19
N ALA A 75 6.36 -4.70 -12.10
CA ALA A 75 7.19 -3.65 -12.67
C ALA A 75 6.98 -3.49 -14.18
N GLN A 76 6.89 -4.60 -14.92
CA GLN A 76 6.66 -4.59 -16.36
C GLN A 76 5.23 -4.18 -16.73
N LEU A 77 4.22 -4.66 -15.96
CA LEU A 77 2.82 -4.34 -16.20
C LEU A 77 2.52 -2.86 -15.96
N LEU A 78 3.01 -2.33 -14.84
CA LEU A 78 2.66 -0.99 -14.40
C LEU A 78 3.47 0.10 -15.11
N TYR A 79 4.76 -0.20 -15.40
CA TYR A 79 5.74 0.78 -15.88
C TYR A 79 6.64 0.17 -16.98
N PRO A 80 6.07 -0.27 -18.11
CA PRO A 80 6.84 -0.87 -19.22
C PRO A 80 7.91 0.07 -19.80
N GLU A 81 7.69 1.39 -19.65
CA GLU A 81 8.63 2.43 -20.05
C GLU A 81 9.84 2.59 -19.11
N ARG A 82 9.85 1.88 -17.99
CA ARG A 82 10.94 1.90 -16.99
C ARG A 82 11.64 0.53 -16.89
N PRO A 83 12.32 0.11 -17.96
CA PRO A 83 13.01 -1.17 -17.98
C PRO A 83 14.15 -1.19 -16.94
N GLY A 84 14.64 -2.39 -16.60
CA GLY A 84 15.80 -2.56 -15.72
C GLY A 84 15.51 -3.30 -14.43
N ALA A 85 14.25 -3.66 -14.17
CA ALA A 85 13.93 -4.65 -13.15
C ALA A 85 14.46 -6.02 -13.61
N LYS A 86 15.28 -6.70 -12.77
CA LYS A 86 15.87 -7.99 -13.13
C LYS A 86 16.13 -8.87 -11.90
N ALA A 87 15.96 -10.17 -12.07
CA ALA A 87 16.41 -11.18 -11.12
C ALA A 87 17.96 -11.20 -11.08
N GLY A 88 18.50 -11.36 -9.88
CA GLY A 88 19.91 -11.61 -9.65
C GLY A 88 20.19 -13.06 -9.24
N PRO A 89 21.43 -13.43 -8.96
CA PRO A 89 21.77 -14.75 -8.44
C PRO A 89 21.08 -15.02 -7.09
N GLY A 90 20.37 -16.15 -6.98
CA GLY A 90 19.59 -16.53 -5.79
C GLY A 90 18.40 -15.59 -5.55
N PRO A 91 17.90 -15.47 -4.32
CA PRO A 91 16.68 -14.75 -4.01
C PRO A 91 16.90 -13.22 -4.00
N VAL A 92 17.35 -12.67 -5.12
CA VAL A 92 17.73 -11.25 -5.30
C VAL A 92 16.95 -10.65 -6.47
N LEU A 93 16.37 -9.49 -6.22
CA LEU A 93 15.73 -8.64 -7.22
C LEU A 93 16.44 -7.28 -7.25
N THR A 94 16.72 -6.78 -8.43
CA THR A 94 17.25 -5.43 -8.65
C THR A 94 16.24 -4.63 -9.47
N MET A 95 15.94 -3.42 -9.03
CA MET A 95 15.00 -2.52 -9.69
C MET A 95 15.60 -1.12 -9.80
N PRO A 96 15.33 -0.34 -10.85
CA PRO A 96 15.69 1.07 -10.89
C PRO A 96 15.09 1.80 -9.69
N LYS A 97 15.83 2.71 -9.07
CA LYS A 97 15.27 3.59 -8.05
C LYS A 97 14.28 4.55 -8.72
N VAL A 98 13.14 4.73 -8.10
CA VAL A 98 12.17 5.76 -8.48
C VAL A 98 12.62 7.10 -7.93
N ASP A 99 12.69 8.13 -8.79
CA ASP A 99 12.93 9.50 -8.36
C ASP A 99 11.67 10.10 -7.78
N GLY A 100 11.85 10.97 -6.78
CA GLY A 100 10.76 11.61 -6.06
C GLY A 100 10.82 11.37 -4.55
N THR A 101 9.75 11.77 -3.88
CA THR A 101 9.59 11.67 -2.42
C THR A 101 8.36 10.85 -2.10
N SER A 102 8.43 9.97 -1.08
CA SER A 102 7.25 9.21 -0.67
C SER A 102 6.14 10.15 -0.17
N LEU A 103 4.89 9.78 -0.46
CA LEU A 103 3.72 10.54 -0.03
C LEU A 103 3.68 10.67 1.50
N ARG A 104 4.14 9.64 2.24
CA ARG A 104 4.36 9.71 3.68
C ARG A 104 5.27 10.85 4.08
N THR A 105 6.45 10.93 3.45
CA THR A 105 7.45 11.97 3.76
C THR A 105 6.93 13.38 3.45
N LEU A 106 6.19 13.55 2.34
CA LEU A 106 5.57 14.83 2.00
C LEU A 106 4.52 15.23 3.05
N LEU A 107 3.72 14.27 3.50
CA LEU A 107 2.70 14.48 4.51
C LEU A 107 3.28 14.82 5.89
N ASP A 108 4.32 14.09 6.32
CA ASP A 108 4.97 14.28 7.62
C ASP A 108 5.73 15.62 7.72
N ARG A 109 6.20 16.12 6.57
CA ARG A 109 6.85 17.46 6.47
C ARG A 109 5.86 18.60 6.26
N ASP A 110 4.57 18.33 6.21
CA ASP A 110 3.51 19.30 5.85
C ASP A 110 3.86 20.09 4.58
N HIS A 111 4.36 19.38 3.55
CA HIS A 111 4.82 20.02 2.32
C HIS A 111 3.66 20.80 1.67
N MET A 112 3.95 22.00 1.13
CA MET A 112 2.92 22.86 0.54
C MET A 112 2.14 22.17 -0.58
N ASP A 113 2.78 21.30 -1.36
CA ASP A 113 2.20 20.58 -2.48
C ASP A 113 1.63 19.19 -2.11
N VAL A 114 1.41 18.90 -0.81
CA VAL A 114 0.89 17.58 -0.38
C VAL A 114 -0.45 17.25 -1.02
N GLU A 115 -1.30 18.23 -1.26
CA GLU A 115 -2.59 18.03 -1.93
C GLU A 115 -2.39 17.66 -3.40
N LYS A 116 -1.45 18.31 -4.11
CA LYS A 116 -1.03 17.92 -5.47
C LYS A 116 -0.53 16.48 -5.50
N ALA A 117 0.31 16.09 -4.53
CA ALA A 117 0.81 14.72 -4.42
C ALA A 117 -0.32 13.69 -4.18
N ILE A 118 -1.31 14.02 -3.36
CA ILE A 118 -2.51 13.19 -3.12
C ILE A 118 -3.31 13.00 -4.42
N ILE A 119 -3.50 14.06 -5.20
CA ILE A 119 -4.20 14.00 -6.49
C ILE A 119 -3.43 13.13 -7.48
N LEU A 120 -2.11 13.27 -7.56
CA LEU A 120 -1.26 12.43 -8.41
C LEU A 120 -1.34 10.96 -8.00
N ALA A 121 -1.30 10.66 -6.70
CA ALA A 121 -1.43 9.31 -6.16
C ALA A 121 -2.77 8.66 -6.53
N ALA A 122 -3.88 9.41 -6.39
CA ALA A 122 -5.21 8.93 -6.73
C ALA A 122 -5.37 8.68 -8.23
N ARG A 123 -4.81 9.57 -9.08
CA ARG A 123 -4.80 9.42 -10.54
C ARG A 123 -4.02 8.16 -10.95
N GLU A 124 -2.85 7.95 -10.36
CA GLU A 124 -2.03 6.78 -10.64
C GLU A 124 -2.72 5.49 -10.18
N LEU A 125 -3.27 5.46 -8.98
CA LEU A 125 -4.01 4.29 -8.50
C LEU A 125 -5.19 3.94 -9.42
N ARG A 126 -5.96 4.94 -9.83
CA ARG A 126 -7.04 4.74 -10.81
C ARG A 126 -6.53 4.16 -12.12
N ARG A 127 -5.39 4.66 -12.65
CA ARG A 127 -4.78 4.17 -13.90
C ARG A 127 -4.40 2.69 -13.78
N VAL A 128 -3.68 2.32 -12.71
CA VAL A 128 -3.20 0.94 -12.55
C VAL A 128 -4.32 -0.05 -12.27
N HIS A 129 -5.41 0.38 -11.62
CA HIS A 129 -6.61 -0.43 -11.41
C HIS A 129 -7.37 -0.74 -12.71
N GLN A 130 -7.02 -0.14 -13.84
CA GLN A 130 -7.57 -0.46 -15.15
C GLN A 130 -6.71 -1.47 -15.92
N LEU A 131 -5.49 -1.78 -15.46
CA LEU A 131 -4.57 -2.69 -16.14
C LEU A 131 -4.96 -4.15 -15.87
N GLN A 132 -5.10 -4.94 -16.94
CA GLN A 132 -5.39 -6.37 -16.81
C GLN A 132 -4.16 -7.14 -16.33
N CYS A 133 -4.32 -7.95 -15.30
CA CYS A 133 -3.27 -8.75 -14.68
C CYS A 133 -3.59 -10.23 -14.83
N SER A 134 -2.69 -10.98 -15.45
CA SER A 134 -2.87 -12.42 -15.68
C SER A 134 -2.95 -13.23 -14.39
N TYR A 135 -2.28 -12.81 -13.31
CA TYR A 135 -2.35 -13.50 -12.01
C TYR A 135 -3.74 -13.41 -11.37
N TYR A 136 -4.44 -12.29 -11.57
CA TYR A 136 -5.80 -12.10 -11.05
C TYR A 136 -6.88 -12.58 -12.05
N ASN A 137 -6.51 -12.81 -13.31
CA ASN A 137 -7.46 -12.94 -14.42
C ASN A 137 -8.52 -11.80 -14.41
N ALA A 138 -8.08 -10.62 -14.01
CA ALA A 138 -8.89 -9.41 -13.80
C ALA A 138 -7.95 -8.20 -13.68
N ALA A 139 -8.49 -7.01 -13.38
CA ALA A 139 -7.66 -5.84 -13.16
C ALA A 139 -6.73 -5.99 -11.94
N TRP A 140 -5.56 -5.37 -12.05
CA TRP A 140 -4.49 -5.39 -11.04
C TRP A 140 -4.90 -4.67 -9.75
N SER A 141 -4.26 -5.03 -8.63
CA SER A 141 -4.38 -4.38 -7.32
C SER A 141 -3.09 -4.55 -6.52
N HIS A 142 -2.82 -3.62 -5.59
CA HIS A 142 -1.55 -3.57 -4.85
C HIS A 142 -1.49 -4.56 -3.67
N GLY A 143 -2.49 -4.53 -2.79
CA GLY A 143 -2.57 -5.36 -1.57
C GLY A 143 -1.99 -4.69 -0.31
N ASP A 144 -1.01 -3.77 -0.44
CA ASP A 144 -0.42 -3.06 0.71
C ASP A 144 -0.04 -1.63 0.35
N LEU A 145 -1.01 -0.83 -0.09
CA LEU A 145 -0.79 0.51 -0.60
C LEU A 145 -0.60 1.55 0.51
N HIS A 146 0.44 1.39 1.32
CA HIS A 146 0.88 2.40 2.29
C HIS A 146 1.37 3.68 1.61
N LEU A 147 1.29 4.81 2.32
CA LEU A 147 1.77 6.10 1.79
C LEU A 147 3.29 6.10 1.49
N ASP A 148 4.06 5.23 2.14
CA ASP A 148 5.48 5.02 1.81
C ASP A 148 5.68 4.30 0.46
N ASN A 149 4.69 3.55 0.00
CA ASN A 149 4.70 2.81 -1.26
C ASN A 149 4.20 3.65 -2.46
N ILE A 150 3.95 4.93 -2.24
CA ILE A 150 3.58 5.90 -3.27
C ILE A 150 4.68 6.95 -3.34
N VAL A 151 5.46 6.98 -4.42
CA VAL A 151 6.51 7.97 -4.66
C VAL A 151 6.00 9.02 -5.63
N CYS A 152 6.04 10.28 -5.20
CA CYS A 152 5.60 11.42 -6.00
C CYS A 152 6.80 12.21 -6.51
N ASP A 153 6.85 12.42 -7.81
CA ASP A 153 7.73 13.34 -8.51
C ASP A 153 6.89 14.56 -8.88
N LEU A 154 7.01 15.61 -8.07
CA LEU A 154 6.16 16.81 -8.18
C LEU A 154 6.53 17.66 -9.41
N ASP A 155 7.79 17.61 -9.84
CA ASP A 155 8.27 18.33 -11.00
C ASP A 155 7.80 17.67 -12.30
N ALA A 156 7.86 16.33 -12.36
CA ALA A 156 7.33 15.55 -13.47
C ALA A 156 5.81 15.30 -13.40
N GLU A 157 5.12 15.82 -12.37
CA GLU A 157 3.68 15.68 -12.13
C GLU A 157 3.17 14.23 -12.21
N ARG A 158 3.90 13.28 -11.61
CA ARG A 158 3.57 11.86 -11.62
C ARG A 158 3.73 11.22 -10.24
N ALA A 159 2.98 10.15 -10.01
CA ALA A 159 3.19 9.22 -8.91
C ALA A 159 3.57 7.84 -9.45
N VAL A 160 4.30 7.07 -8.66
CA VAL A 160 4.71 5.70 -8.97
C VAL A 160 4.47 4.82 -7.75
N LEU A 161 3.79 3.70 -7.93
CA LEU A 161 3.60 2.71 -6.89
C LEU A 161 4.79 1.75 -6.85
N ILE A 162 5.24 1.42 -5.65
CA ILE A 162 6.41 0.56 -5.42
C ILE A 162 6.10 -0.49 -4.34
N ASP A 163 6.97 -1.48 -4.22
CA ASP A 163 6.95 -2.50 -3.16
C ASP A 163 5.75 -3.45 -3.22
N PHE A 164 5.84 -4.43 -4.11
CA PHE A 164 4.77 -5.41 -4.38
C PHE A 164 4.95 -6.71 -3.58
N ASP A 165 5.65 -6.69 -2.43
CA ASP A 165 5.93 -7.86 -1.60
C ASP A 165 4.66 -8.55 -1.08
N ILE A 166 3.60 -7.80 -0.88
CA ILE A 166 2.27 -8.24 -0.44
C ILE A 166 1.29 -8.07 -1.60
N HIS A 167 0.42 -9.03 -1.79
CA HIS A 167 -0.62 -9.00 -2.81
C HIS A 167 -1.96 -9.46 -2.24
N HIS A 168 -3.06 -9.11 -2.88
CA HIS A 168 -4.37 -9.66 -2.54
C HIS A 168 -4.47 -11.16 -2.88
N ASP A 169 -5.28 -11.90 -2.14
CA ASP A 169 -5.67 -13.27 -2.51
C ASP A 169 -6.32 -13.23 -3.90
N PHE A 170 -5.82 -14.05 -4.82
CA PHE A 170 -6.29 -14.09 -6.21
C PHE A 170 -7.76 -14.47 -6.35
N ARG A 171 -8.37 -15.02 -5.30
CA ARG A 171 -9.81 -15.36 -5.25
C ARG A 171 -10.71 -14.20 -4.88
N MET A 172 -10.14 -13.08 -4.41
CA MET A 172 -10.93 -11.89 -4.07
C MET A 172 -11.46 -11.19 -5.31
N GLY A 173 -12.72 -10.76 -5.25
CA GLY A 173 -13.34 -9.98 -6.32
C GLY A 173 -12.62 -8.64 -6.54
N GLN A 174 -12.52 -8.22 -7.80
CA GLN A 174 -11.80 -7.01 -8.21
C GLN A 174 -12.21 -5.75 -7.44
N THR A 175 -13.50 -5.46 -7.36
CA THR A 175 -14.02 -4.27 -6.67
C THR A 175 -13.63 -4.26 -5.19
N HIS A 176 -13.60 -5.45 -4.55
CA HIS A 176 -13.21 -5.58 -3.15
C HIS A 176 -11.71 -5.29 -2.96
N ARG A 177 -10.84 -5.80 -3.85
CA ARG A 177 -9.40 -5.52 -3.82
C ARG A 177 -9.10 -4.04 -4.03
N HIS A 178 -9.75 -3.42 -5.02
CA HIS A 178 -9.60 -1.99 -5.29
C HIS A 178 -10.09 -1.14 -4.11
N GLY A 179 -11.21 -1.55 -3.49
CA GLY A 179 -11.71 -0.92 -2.26
C GLY A 179 -10.71 -1.03 -1.10
N ASP A 180 -10.01 -2.16 -0.96
CA ASP A 180 -8.97 -2.35 0.08
C ASP A 180 -7.75 -1.44 -0.16
N ASP A 181 -7.26 -1.31 -1.39
CA ASP A 181 -6.15 -0.41 -1.72
C ASP A 181 -6.50 1.05 -1.38
N VAL A 182 -7.68 1.52 -1.79
CA VAL A 182 -8.18 2.87 -1.44
C VAL A 182 -8.33 3.00 0.08
N LYS A 183 -8.83 1.97 0.76
CA LYS A 183 -8.99 1.95 2.23
C LYS A 183 -7.66 2.13 2.94
N VAL A 184 -6.57 1.48 2.51
CA VAL A 184 -5.26 1.63 3.13
C VAL A 184 -4.82 3.09 3.11
N VAL A 185 -4.89 3.75 1.95
CA VAL A 185 -4.53 5.17 1.80
C VAL A 185 -5.37 6.06 2.72
N VAL A 186 -6.70 5.93 2.65
CA VAL A 186 -7.57 6.83 3.45
C VAL A 186 -7.45 6.57 4.95
N LEU A 187 -7.23 5.33 5.42
CA LEU A 187 -7.00 5.06 6.83
C LEU A 187 -5.73 5.73 7.35
N GLU A 188 -4.65 5.76 6.56
CA GLU A 188 -3.44 6.46 6.94
C GLU A 188 -3.63 7.99 6.99
N LEU A 189 -4.44 8.55 6.08
CA LEU A 189 -4.83 9.96 6.14
C LEU A 189 -5.68 10.25 7.38
N LEU A 190 -6.67 9.39 7.70
CA LEU A 190 -7.47 9.52 8.93
C LEU A 190 -6.60 9.44 10.20
N GLY A 191 -5.50 8.70 10.15
CA GLY A 191 -4.55 8.55 11.25
C GLY A 191 -3.72 9.81 11.52
N GLN A 192 -3.69 10.79 10.62
CA GLN A 192 -2.90 12.01 10.79
C GLN A 192 -3.36 12.86 11.97
N SER A 193 -2.39 13.57 12.60
CA SER A 193 -2.67 14.41 13.75
C SER A 193 -3.32 15.74 13.40
N ASN A 194 -3.07 16.26 12.21
CA ASN A 194 -3.60 17.53 11.74
C ASN A 194 -5.06 17.43 11.27
N ASP A 195 -5.71 18.58 11.10
CA ASP A 195 -7.11 18.66 10.66
C ASP A 195 -7.27 18.62 9.13
N ARG A 196 -6.16 18.63 8.39
CA ARG A 196 -6.15 18.55 6.91
C ARG A 196 -6.57 17.18 6.37
N TRP A 197 -6.63 16.15 7.23
CA TRP A 197 -6.99 14.79 6.81
C TRP A 197 -8.28 14.74 5.97
N SER A 198 -9.29 15.53 6.33
CA SER A 198 -10.58 15.53 5.64
C SER A 198 -10.46 16.10 4.23
N GLN A 199 -9.74 17.22 4.07
CA GLN A 199 -9.45 17.83 2.78
C GLN A 199 -8.67 16.86 1.88
N LEU A 200 -7.60 16.25 2.39
CA LEU A 200 -6.74 15.34 1.64
C LEU A 200 -7.48 14.06 1.25
N ALA A 201 -8.26 13.47 2.17
CA ALA A 201 -9.07 12.28 1.88
C ALA A 201 -10.15 12.60 0.84
N THR A 202 -10.79 13.79 0.91
CA THR A 202 -11.77 14.23 -0.07
C THR A 202 -11.12 14.44 -1.45
N ALA A 203 -9.95 15.09 -1.52
CA ALA A 203 -9.21 15.27 -2.75
C ALA A 203 -8.84 13.92 -3.40
N PHE A 204 -8.36 12.95 -2.60
CA PHE A 204 -8.06 11.59 -3.06
C PHE A 204 -9.29 10.89 -3.64
N ILE A 205 -10.38 10.84 -2.88
CA ILE A 205 -11.65 10.19 -3.29
C ILE A 205 -12.20 10.84 -4.56
N ASN A 206 -12.19 12.17 -4.63
CA ASN A 206 -12.68 12.90 -5.79
C ASN A 206 -11.89 12.60 -7.05
N GLN A 207 -10.58 12.55 -6.95
CA GLN A 207 -9.70 12.26 -8.08
C GLN A 207 -9.76 10.78 -8.49
N TYR A 208 -9.85 9.85 -7.54
CA TYR A 208 -9.97 8.42 -7.83
C TYR A 208 -11.25 8.10 -8.59
N GLY A 209 -12.40 8.50 -8.11
CA GLY A 209 -13.65 8.69 -8.87
C GLY A 209 -14.48 7.46 -9.24
N GLU A 210 -14.04 6.22 -9.02
CA GLU A 210 -14.74 4.99 -9.42
C GLU A 210 -15.87 4.64 -8.43
N GLY A 211 -17.14 4.91 -8.82
CA GLY A 211 -18.31 4.81 -7.96
C GLY A 211 -18.50 3.45 -7.29
N ASP A 212 -18.36 2.34 -8.03
CA ASP A 212 -18.50 0.98 -7.50
C ASP A 212 -17.44 0.68 -6.43
N VAL A 213 -16.19 1.12 -6.66
CA VAL A 213 -15.09 0.96 -5.71
C VAL A 213 -15.31 1.83 -4.48
N LEU A 214 -15.79 3.05 -4.64
CA LEU A 214 -16.13 3.93 -3.51
C LEU A 214 -17.31 3.41 -2.70
N SER A 215 -18.30 2.81 -3.33
CA SER A 215 -19.40 2.12 -2.65
C SER A 215 -18.90 0.91 -1.84
N GLU A 216 -17.96 0.15 -2.38
CA GLU A 216 -17.28 -0.95 -1.67
C GLU A 216 -16.42 -0.43 -0.52
N LEU A 217 -15.62 0.62 -0.76
CA LEU A 217 -14.85 1.30 0.28
C LEU A 217 -15.75 1.67 1.47
N ARG A 218 -16.90 2.29 1.22
CA ARG A 218 -17.86 2.68 2.26
C ARG A 218 -18.30 1.48 3.12
N ARG A 219 -18.50 0.30 2.53
CA ARG A 219 -18.81 -0.94 3.27
C ARG A 219 -17.64 -1.42 4.12
N GLN A 220 -16.41 -1.26 3.62
CA GLN A 220 -15.18 -1.67 4.32
C GLN A 220 -14.72 -0.69 5.42
N LEU A 221 -15.24 0.54 5.47
CA LEU A 221 -14.88 1.56 6.47
C LEU A 221 -15.56 1.26 7.82
N VAL A 222 -15.19 0.16 8.44
CA VAL A 222 -15.67 -0.26 9.76
C VAL A 222 -14.49 -0.50 10.70
N VAL A 223 -14.68 -0.27 11.99
CA VAL A 223 -13.69 -0.64 13.01
C VAL A 223 -13.72 -2.16 13.18
N PRO A 224 -12.66 -2.87 12.82
CA PRO A 224 -12.66 -4.33 12.88
C PRO A 224 -12.53 -4.84 14.32
N ARG A 225 -12.81 -6.15 14.49
CA ARG A 225 -12.65 -6.88 15.77
C ARG A 225 -11.53 -7.90 15.67
N GLY A 226 -11.08 -8.45 16.81
CA GLY A 226 -10.07 -9.50 16.84
C GLY A 226 -8.72 -9.10 16.24
N PHE A 227 -8.08 -10.03 15.54
CA PHE A 227 -6.75 -9.81 14.93
C PHE A 227 -6.73 -8.75 13.83
N ALA A 228 -7.82 -8.58 13.09
CA ALA A 228 -7.96 -7.52 12.09
C ALA A 228 -7.77 -6.12 12.69
N ARG A 229 -8.07 -5.94 13.98
CA ARG A 229 -7.87 -4.68 14.69
C ARG A 229 -6.39 -4.30 14.82
N LEU A 230 -5.49 -5.28 14.89
CA LEU A 230 -4.05 -5.03 14.97
C LEU A 230 -3.52 -4.44 13.65
N LEU A 231 -3.92 -5.05 12.52
CA LEU A 231 -3.59 -4.55 11.20
C LEU A 231 -4.19 -3.16 10.96
N TRP A 232 -5.46 -2.97 11.31
CA TRP A 232 -6.14 -1.69 11.21
C TRP A 232 -5.47 -0.59 12.05
N TYR A 233 -5.00 -0.94 13.25
CA TYR A 233 -4.29 -0.03 14.14
C TYR A 233 -2.96 0.44 13.52
N SER A 234 -2.23 -0.46 12.84
CA SER A 234 -1.04 -0.11 12.07
C SER A 234 -1.38 0.89 10.94
N ARG A 235 -2.45 0.63 10.20
CA ARG A 235 -2.92 1.47 9.08
C ARG A 235 -3.49 2.84 9.52
N THR A 236 -3.79 3.03 10.79
CA THR A 236 -4.25 4.31 11.36
C THR A 236 -3.18 5.02 12.18
N ASN A 237 -1.90 4.74 11.94
CA ASN A 237 -0.74 5.31 12.66
C ASN A 237 -0.87 5.20 14.19
N GLY A 238 -1.43 4.11 14.70
CA GLY A 238 -1.62 3.89 16.12
C GLY A 238 -2.69 4.78 16.78
N SER A 239 -3.51 5.45 16.00
CA SER A 239 -4.53 6.37 16.51
C SER A 239 -5.62 5.66 17.32
N SER A 240 -6.13 6.32 18.36
CA SER A 240 -7.19 5.76 19.19
C SER A 240 -8.51 5.63 18.41
N ILE A 241 -9.31 4.62 18.75
CA ILE A 241 -10.63 4.44 18.14
C ILE A 241 -11.51 5.68 18.36
N ARG A 242 -11.48 6.27 19.56
CA ARG A 242 -12.24 7.49 19.86
C ARG A 242 -11.97 8.62 18.86
N ARG A 243 -10.74 8.69 18.35
CA ARG A 243 -10.36 9.69 17.35
C ARG A 243 -10.77 9.28 15.93
N ILE A 244 -10.59 7.99 15.58
CA ILE A 244 -10.81 7.52 14.21
C ILE A 244 -12.29 7.30 13.90
N GLU A 245 -13.10 6.86 14.84
CA GLU A 245 -14.51 6.52 14.62
C GLU A 245 -15.35 7.71 14.08
N PRO A 246 -15.27 8.93 14.63
CA PRO A 246 -15.94 10.10 14.04
C PRO A 246 -15.42 10.44 12.63
N ARG A 247 -14.10 10.25 12.39
CA ARG A 247 -13.50 10.48 11.09
C ARG A 247 -13.97 9.46 10.04
N LEU A 248 -14.13 8.20 10.41
CA LEU A 248 -14.73 7.17 9.56
C LEU A 248 -16.17 7.52 9.19
N GLN A 249 -16.95 7.97 10.17
CA GLN A 249 -18.34 8.41 9.92
C GLN A 249 -18.36 9.56 8.92
N ARG A 250 -17.54 10.59 9.14
CA ARG A 250 -17.43 11.73 8.22
C ARG A 250 -17.00 11.31 6.81
N LEU A 251 -16.06 10.37 6.69
CA LEU A 251 -15.62 9.87 5.39
C LEU A 251 -16.76 9.13 4.64
N ARG A 252 -17.56 8.34 5.35
CA ARG A 252 -18.74 7.67 4.77
C ARG A 252 -19.77 8.68 4.25
N GLU A 253 -19.97 9.78 4.96
CA GLU A 253 -20.85 10.87 4.52
C GLU A 253 -20.33 11.54 3.25
N ILE A 254 -19.01 11.80 3.18
CA ILE A 254 -18.35 12.36 1.98
C ILE A 254 -18.56 11.43 0.78
N ILE A 255 -18.36 10.12 0.95
CA ILE A 255 -18.57 9.14 -0.13
C ILE A 255 -20.05 9.09 -0.54
N GLN A 256 -20.97 9.13 0.43
CA GLN A 256 -22.40 9.06 0.16
C GLN A 256 -22.94 10.30 -0.59
N ALA A 257 -22.43 11.48 -0.26
CA ALA A 257 -22.84 12.73 -0.90
C ALA A 257 -22.39 12.83 -2.37
N ARG A 258 -21.49 11.93 -2.80
CA ARG A 258 -20.97 11.88 -4.15
C ARG A 258 -21.72 10.90 -5.08
N ASN A 259 -22.29 9.84 -4.53
CA ASN A 259 -23.06 8.82 -5.25
C ASN A 259 -24.52 9.25 -5.41
#